data_d23e53a936494c8fd8afcb10bcba0538
#
_entry.id   d23e53a936494c8fd8afcb10bcba0538
#
_cell.length_a   1.000
_cell.length_b   1.000
_cell.length_c   1.000
_cell.angle_alpha   90.00
_cell.angle_beta   90.00
_cell.angle_gamma   90.00
#
_symmetry.space_group_name_H-M   'P 1'
#
loop_
_entity.id
_entity.type
_entity.pdbx_description
1 polymer ?
#
loop_
_entity_poly.entity_id
_entity_poly.type
_entity_poly.pdbx_seq_one_letter_code
_entity_poly.pdbx_strand_id
1 'polypeptide(L)'
;PLLNFSLERSPLPGQMHPGLNLGNKVLDIFIHLARLAKKDGLLAFPAYFHNALLFSRAFHFFNPKKQGEILAIRKSLFHIPFKQMAWIVHLNCLKDKEGRIYEWKAEEMVFSINKALRKYFGSRAYKEKVKKTQERLKFDIDWICYKKRIEKEGLEKLP
;
A
#
# COMPACT_ATOMS: atom_id res chain seq x y z
N PRO A 1 -16.04 5.74 -20.10
CA PRO A 1 -15.86 4.38 -20.60
C PRO A 1 -14.52 3.84 -20.11
N LEU A 2 -14.53 2.77 -19.29
CA LEU A 2 -13.35 2.03 -18.88
C LEU A 2 -12.85 1.22 -20.10
N LEU A 3 -12.38 1.92 -21.11
CA LEU A 3 -11.92 1.33 -22.37
C LEU A 3 -10.75 0.39 -22.07
N ASN A 4 -10.96 -0.91 -22.34
CA ASN A 4 -9.97 -1.99 -22.35
C ASN A 4 -9.63 -2.68 -21.02
N PHE A 5 -10.42 -2.55 -19.96
CA PHE A 5 -10.36 -3.49 -18.84
C PHE A 5 -11.16 -4.76 -19.18
N SER A 6 -10.56 -5.92 -18.99
CA SER A 6 -11.23 -7.22 -19.04
C SER A 6 -11.49 -7.72 -17.61
N LEU A 7 -12.26 -8.80 -17.47
CA LEU A 7 -12.45 -9.48 -16.17
C LEU A 7 -11.11 -9.90 -15.54
N GLU A 8 -10.13 -10.27 -16.37
CA GLU A 8 -8.78 -10.63 -15.92
C GLU A 8 -7.92 -9.40 -15.57
N ARG A 9 -8.25 -8.23 -16.14
CA ARG A 9 -7.54 -6.96 -15.95
C ARG A 9 -8.46 -5.90 -15.35
N SER A 10 -9.18 -6.24 -14.29
CA SER A 10 -9.97 -5.27 -13.54
C SER A 10 -9.11 -4.13 -12.99
N PRO A 11 -9.63 -2.88 -12.93
CA PRO A 11 -8.87 -1.73 -12.50
C PRO A 11 -8.50 -1.80 -11.01
N LEU A 12 -7.42 -1.16 -10.65
CA LEU A 12 -7.12 -0.75 -9.27
C LEU A 12 -7.76 0.62 -9.00
N PRO A 13 -8.00 0.98 -7.73
CA PRO A 13 -8.49 2.31 -7.38
C PRO A 13 -7.68 3.43 -8.05
N GLY A 14 -8.35 4.38 -8.69
CA GLY A 14 -7.71 5.50 -9.40
C GLY A 14 -7.12 5.16 -10.77
N GLN A 15 -7.21 3.92 -11.25
CA GLN A 15 -6.79 3.57 -12.61
C GLN A 15 -7.90 3.84 -13.62
N MET A 16 -7.61 4.67 -14.61
CA MET A 16 -8.49 4.93 -15.76
C MET A 16 -8.18 4.02 -16.97
N HIS A 17 -6.94 3.49 -17.03
CA HIS A 17 -6.45 2.62 -18.12
C HIS A 17 -5.63 1.47 -17.55
N PRO A 18 -5.60 0.30 -18.24
CA PRO A 18 -4.73 -0.81 -17.86
C PRO A 18 -3.26 -0.36 -17.83
N GLY A 19 -2.56 -0.72 -16.76
CA GLY A 19 -1.14 -0.39 -16.63
C GLY A 19 -0.30 -1.13 -17.68
N LEU A 20 0.77 -0.47 -18.15
CA LEU A 20 1.73 -1.02 -19.11
C LEU A 20 2.71 -2.04 -18.49
N ASN A 21 2.54 -2.37 -17.21
CA ASN A 21 3.43 -3.26 -16.45
C ASN A 21 4.90 -2.79 -16.35
N LEU A 22 5.13 -1.48 -16.55
CA LEU A 22 6.47 -0.87 -16.54
C LEU A 22 6.91 -0.34 -15.18
N GLY A 23 6.04 -0.39 -14.16
CA GLY A 23 6.30 0.25 -12.86
C GLY A 23 7.63 -0.15 -12.21
N ASN A 24 8.00 -1.44 -12.24
CA ASN A 24 9.28 -1.90 -11.71
C ASN A 24 10.47 -1.34 -12.51
N LYS A 25 10.39 -1.34 -13.85
CA LYS A 25 11.46 -0.80 -14.72
C LYS A 25 11.66 0.70 -14.49
N VAL A 26 10.58 1.45 -14.36
CA VAL A 26 10.63 2.89 -14.07
C VAL A 26 11.25 3.14 -12.70
N LEU A 27 10.88 2.35 -11.70
CA LEU A 27 11.47 2.45 -10.37
C LEU A 27 12.97 2.16 -10.38
N ASP A 28 13.42 1.14 -11.11
CA ASP A 28 14.83 0.79 -11.24
C ASP A 28 15.63 1.94 -11.90
N ILE A 29 15.05 2.61 -12.90
CA ILE A 29 15.63 3.81 -13.53
C ILE A 29 15.78 4.93 -12.50
N PHE A 30 14.75 5.24 -11.71
CA PHE A 30 14.85 6.28 -10.68
C PHE A 30 15.89 5.95 -9.62
N ILE A 31 15.98 4.70 -9.19
CA ILE A 31 17.00 4.25 -8.25
C ILE A 31 18.41 4.44 -8.84
N HIS A 32 18.59 4.08 -10.11
CA HIS A 32 19.87 4.27 -10.81
C HIS A 32 20.25 5.75 -10.91
N LEU A 33 19.33 6.59 -11.36
CA LEU A 33 19.54 8.04 -11.47
C LEU A 33 19.85 8.67 -10.10
N ALA A 34 19.15 8.27 -9.05
CA ALA A 34 19.41 8.77 -7.71
C ALA A 34 20.82 8.41 -7.20
N ARG A 35 21.30 7.21 -7.52
CA ARG A 35 22.68 6.80 -7.21
C ARG A 35 23.71 7.61 -8.00
N LEU A 36 23.51 7.81 -9.31
CA LEU A 36 24.38 8.63 -10.13
C LEU A 36 24.42 10.07 -9.61
N ALA A 37 23.28 10.62 -9.22
CA ALA A 37 23.16 11.96 -8.67
C ALA A 37 23.60 12.05 -7.19
N LYS A 38 24.18 10.98 -6.62
CA LYS A 38 24.68 10.91 -5.23
C LYS A 38 23.63 11.34 -4.20
N LYS A 39 22.35 10.97 -4.42
CA LYS A 39 21.28 11.25 -3.47
C LYS A 39 21.29 10.24 -2.32
N ASP A 40 20.77 10.67 -1.16
CA ASP A 40 20.71 9.83 0.03
C ASP A 40 19.65 8.73 -0.04
N GLY A 41 18.60 8.97 -0.82
CA GLY A 41 17.49 8.05 -1.05
C GLY A 41 16.47 8.61 -2.03
N LEU A 42 15.38 7.88 -2.21
CA LEU A 42 14.19 8.32 -2.93
C LEU A 42 13.01 8.41 -1.95
N LEU A 43 12.19 9.42 -2.15
CA LEU A 43 10.91 9.58 -1.43
C LEU A 43 9.76 9.20 -2.35
N ALA A 44 8.76 8.54 -1.79
CA ALA A 44 7.49 8.25 -2.43
C ALA A 44 6.34 8.56 -1.46
N PHE A 45 5.25 9.12 -2.00
CA PHE A 45 4.01 9.38 -1.27
C PHE A 45 2.89 8.58 -1.95
N PRO A 46 2.62 7.35 -1.52
CA PRO A 46 1.62 6.51 -2.16
C PRO A 46 0.21 7.03 -1.86
N ALA A 47 -0.41 7.69 -2.83
CA ALA A 47 -1.77 8.22 -2.71
C ALA A 47 -2.80 7.12 -2.39
N TYR A 48 -2.57 5.90 -2.87
CA TYR A 48 -3.43 4.74 -2.63
C TYR A 48 -2.69 3.66 -1.85
N PHE A 49 -3.45 2.91 -1.03
CA PHE A 49 -2.94 1.78 -0.26
C PHE A 49 -2.20 0.74 -1.12
N HIS A 50 -2.74 0.39 -2.28
CA HIS A 50 -2.11 -0.59 -3.17
C HIS A 50 -0.76 -0.12 -3.72
N ASN A 51 -0.57 1.19 -3.93
CA ASN A 51 0.73 1.74 -4.32
C ASN A 51 1.75 1.58 -3.20
N ALA A 52 1.34 1.78 -1.94
CA ALA A 52 2.21 1.51 -0.79
C ALA A 52 2.62 0.04 -0.71
N LEU A 53 1.70 -0.89 -1.00
CA LEU A 53 2.03 -2.32 -1.05
C LEU A 53 3.02 -2.65 -2.16
N LEU A 54 2.88 -2.07 -3.34
CA LEU A 54 3.80 -2.27 -4.45
C LEU A 54 5.20 -1.71 -4.12
N PHE A 55 5.26 -0.51 -3.54
CA PHE A 55 6.52 0.12 -3.13
C PHE A 55 7.17 -0.60 -1.94
N SER A 56 6.43 -1.30 -1.08
CA SER A 56 6.96 -2.02 0.09
C SER A 56 8.00 -3.09 -0.23
N ARG A 57 8.21 -3.42 -1.52
CA ARG A 57 9.30 -4.31 -1.96
C ARG A 57 10.67 -3.66 -1.81
N ALA A 58 10.76 -2.34 -1.91
CA ALA A 58 12.02 -1.59 -1.89
C ALA A 58 12.02 -0.41 -0.91
N PHE A 59 10.84 0.11 -0.56
CA PHE A 59 10.66 1.26 0.31
C PHE A 59 10.12 0.85 1.67
N HIS A 60 10.44 1.67 2.68
CA HIS A 60 9.87 1.58 4.02
C HIS A 60 9.23 2.90 4.38
N PHE A 61 8.11 2.89 5.11
CA PHE A 61 7.58 4.10 5.69
C PHE A 61 8.60 4.70 6.66
N PHE A 62 8.85 6.02 6.52
CA PHE A 62 9.74 6.71 7.44
C PHE A 62 9.19 6.64 8.88
N ASN A 63 7.87 6.77 9.03
CA ASN A 63 7.18 6.57 10.29
C ASN A 63 7.03 5.06 10.62
N PRO A 64 7.68 4.54 11.68
CA PRO A 64 7.59 3.12 12.05
C PRO A 64 6.17 2.69 12.46
N LYS A 65 5.32 3.62 12.94
CA LYS A 65 3.92 3.31 13.24
C LYS A 65 3.16 3.02 11.94
N LYS A 66 3.36 3.84 10.90
CA LYS A 66 2.74 3.62 9.58
C LYS A 66 3.23 2.33 8.93
N GLN A 67 4.52 2.02 9.07
CA GLN A 67 5.08 0.73 8.64
C GLN A 67 4.40 -0.44 9.35
N GLY A 68 4.19 -0.36 10.65
CA GLY A 68 3.48 -1.38 11.43
C GLY A 68 2.01 -1.49 11.07
N GLU A 69 1.35 -0.38 10.77
CA GLU A 69 -0.05 -0.32 10.34
C GLU A 69 -0.27 -1.08 9.02
N ILE A 70 0.53 -0.80 7.98
CA ILE A 70 0.40 -1.51 6.69
C ILE A 70 0.67 -3.01 6.83
N LEU A 71 1.62 -3.40 7.68
CA LEU A 71 1.89 -4.82 7.97
C LEU A 71 0.73 -5.47 8.72
N ALA A 72 0.07 -4.75 9.62
CA ALA A 72 -1.12 -5.24 10.33
C ALA A 72 -2.29 -5.46 9.35
N ILE A 73 -2.54 -4.51 8.43
CA ILE A 73 -3.58 -4.66 7.39
C ILE A 73 -3.28 -5.87 6.52
N ARG A 74 -2.05 -6.01 6.01
CA ARG A 74 -1.64 -7.17 5.21
C ARG A 74 -1.83 -8.48 5.95
N LYS A 75 -1.51 -8.53 7.25
CA LYS A 75 -1.70 -9.71 8.09
C LYS A 75 -3.18 -10.03 8.30
N SER A 76 -4.01 -9.02 8.53
CA SER A 76 -5.46 -9.21 8.71
C SER A 76 -6.14 -9.67 7.42
N LEU A 77 -5.67 -9.20 6.27
CA LEU A 77 -6.25 -9.45 4.95
C LEU A 77 -5.42 -10.44 4.10
N PHE A 78 -4.60 -11.30 4.71
CA PHE A 78 -3.66 -12.15 3.97
C PHE A 78 -4.33 -13.11 2.98
N HIS A 79 -5.58 -13.49 3.24
CA HIS A 79 -6.40 -14.38 2.43
C HIS A 79 -7.18 -13.65 1.32
N ILE A 80 -7.13 -12.32 1.30
CA ILE A 80 -7.86 -11.50 0.34
C ILE A 80 -6.97 -11.22 -0.89
N PRO A 81 -7.46 -11.42 -2.12
CA PRO A 81 -6.73 -11.05 -3.33
C PRO A 81 -6.31 -9.58 -3.34
N PHE A 82 -5.13 -9.29 -3.89
CA PHE A 82 -4.52 -7.96 -3.88
C PHE A 82 -5.45 -6.85 -4.39
N LYS A 83 -6.14 -7.10 -5.50
CA LYS A 83 -7.07 -6.11 -6.09
C LYS A 83 -8.27 -5.85 -5.17
N GLN A 84 -8.84 -6.91 -4.61
CA GLN A 84 -9.96 -6.81 -3.69
C GLN A 84 -9.55 -6.07 -2.41
N MET A 85 -8.35 -6.38 -1.87
CA MET A 85 -7.78 -5.65 -0.72
C MET A 85 -7.64 -4.16 -1.02
N ALA A 86 -7.16 -3.80 -2.23
CA ALA A 86 -7.03 -2.41 -2.65
C ALA A 86 -8.37 -1.67 -2.64
N TRP A 87 -9.42 -2.30 -3.14
CA TRP A 87 -10.77 -1.73 -3.16
C TRP A 87 -11.42 -1.67 -1.78
N ILE A 88 -11.25 -2.70 -0.94
CA ILE A 88 -11.75 -2.69 0.45
C ILE A 88 -11.22 -1.47 1.21
N VAL A 89 -9.92 -1.21 1.10
CA VAL A 89 -9.29 -0.07 1.77
C VAL A 89 -9.73 1.25 1.14
N HIS A 90 -9.76 1.33 -0.19
CA HIS A 90 -10.16 2.55 -0.91
C HIS A 90 -11.60 2.96 -0.63
N LEU A 91 -12.50 2.00 -0.53
CA LEU A 91 -13.90 2.21 -0.23
C LEU A 91 -14.18 2.41 1.26
N ASN A 92 -13.17 2.52 2.11
CA ASN A 92 -13.31 2.66 3.56
C ASN A 92 -14.20 1.58 4.19
N CYS A 93 -14.04 0.33 3.75
CA CYS A 93 -14.77 -0.84 4.24
C CYS A 93 -13.92 -1.70 5.19
N LEU A 94 -12.85 -1.12 5.74
CA LEU A 94 -12.01 -1.72 6.75
C LEU A 94 -12.27 -1.08 8.10
N LYS A 95 -12.41 -1.88 9.16
CA LYS A 95 -12.65 -1.43 10.53
C LYS A 95 -11.55 -1.93 11.47
N ASP A 96 -11.23 -1.14 12.48
CA ASP A 96 -10.38 -1.58 13.58
C ASP A 96 -11.18 -2.40 14.61
N LYS A 97 -10.51 -2.87 15.66
CA LYS A 97 -11.14 -3.66 16.73
C LYS A 97 -12.28 -2.95 17.47
N GLU A 98 -12.21 -1.63 17.51
CA GLU A 98 -13.19 -0.77 18.14
C GLU A 98 -14.36 -0.42 17.19
N GLY A 99 -14.37 -0.99 15.98
CA GLY A 99 -15.41 -0.75 14.96
C GLY A 99 -15.25 0.57 14.21
N ARG A 100 -14.17 1.31 14.42
CA ARG A 100 -13.91 2.59 13.73
C ARG A 100 -13.45 2.31 12.31
N ILE A 101 -13.99 3.08 11.37
CA ILE A 101 -13.61 2.99 9.96
C ILE A 101 -12.15 3.40 9.80
N TYR A 102 -11.39 2.57 9.09
CA TYR A 102 -10.04 2.89 8.68
C TYR A 102 -10.05 3.68 7.38
N GLU A 103 -9.33 4.80 7.38
CA GLU A 103 -9.10 5.62 6.20
C GLU A 103 -7.62 5.62 5.83
N TRP A 104 -7.31 5.36 4.57
CA TRP A 104 -5.94 5.43 4.08
C TRP A 104 -5.44 6.87 4.07
N LYS A 105 -4.30 7.09 4.74
CA LYS A 105 -3.57 8.37 4.70
C LYS A 105 -2.19 8.11 4.14
N ALA A 106 -1.85 8.83 3.06
CA ALA A 106 -0.51 8.77 2.47
C ALA A 106 0.52 9.34 3.46
N GLU A 107 1.63 8.63 3.61
CA GLU A 107 2.80 9.08 4.35
C GLU A 107 4.07 8.76 3.55
N GLU A 108 5.18 9.34 3.94
CA GLU A 108 6.46 9.21 3.27
C GLU A 108 6.99 7.78 3.33
N MET A 109 7.32 7.23 2.18
CA MET A 109 8.12 6.02 2.05
C MET A 109 9.49 6.36 1.50
N VAL A 110 10.52 5.68 2.00
CA VAL A 110 11.91 5.95 1.68
C VAL A 110 12.59 4.70 1.11
N PHE A 111 13.20 4.82 -0.05
CA PHE A 111 14.22 3.90 -0.53
C PHE A 111 15.60 4.40 -0.07
N SER A 112 16.32 3.57 0.70
CA SER A 112 17.57 3.97 1.34
C SER A 112 18.78 3.71 0.43
N ILE A 113 19.48 4.77 0.02
CA ILE A 113 20.74 4.68 -0.71
C ILE A 113 21.91 4.82 0.27
N ASN A 114 21.88 5.80 1.16
CA ASN A 114 22.98 6.05 2.08
C ASN A 114 22.96 5.12 3.31
N LYS A 115 24.11 5.09 4.01
CA LYS A 115 24.32 4.25 5.19
C LYS A 115 23.48 4.70 6.39
N ALA A 116 23.24 6.00 6.54
CA ALA A 116 22.49 6.54 7.68
C ALA A 116 21.02 6.11 7.64
N LEU A 117 20.34 6.22 6.47
CA LEU A 117 18.99 5.74 6.29
C LEU A 117 18.87 4.23 6.49
N ARG A 118 19.83 3.45 5.94
CA ARG A 118 19.85 2.00 6.18
C ARG A 118 20.00 1.66 7.66
N LYS A 119 20.86 2.39 8.39
CA LYS A 119 21.04 2.23 9.84
C LYS A 119 19.75 2.58 10.59
N TYR A 120 19.03 3.64 10.18
CA TYR A 120 17.75 4.02 10.77
C TYR A 120 16.73 2.89 10.67
N PHE A 121 16.42 2.41 9.45
CA PHE A 121 15.45 1.32 9.24
C PHE A 121 15.89 -0.03 9.82
N GLY A 122 17.21 -0.25 9.91
CA GLY A 122 17.81 -1.43 10.54
C GLY A 122 17.85 -1.38 12.06
N SER A 123 17.60 -0.20 12.66
CA SER A 123 17.74 0.01 14.10
C SER A 123 16.72 -0.81 14.92
N ARG A 124 17.13 -1.20 16.12
CA ARG A 124 16.29 -1.90 17.07
C ARG A 124 15.03 -1.09 17.41
N ALA A 125 15.22 0.21 17.67
CA ALA A 125 14.11 1.12 18.01
C ALA A 125 13.05 1.21 16.92
N TYR A 126 13.46 1.30 15.63
CA TYR A 126 12.53 1.30 14.51
C TYR A 126 11.76 -0.03 14.44
N LYS A 127 12.46 -1.17 14.44
CA LYS A 127 11.88 -2.51 14.33
C LYS A 127 10.93 -2.85 15.47
N GLU A 128 11.29 -2.51 16.70
CA GLU A 128 10.43 -2.72 17.88
C GLU A 128 9.14 -1.91 17.77
N LYS A 129 9.23 -0.66 17.31
CA LYS A 129 8.03 0.19 17.14
C LYS A 129 7.12 -0.31 16.02
N VAL A 130 7.68 -0.79 14.91
CA VAL A 130 6.95 -1.47 13.85
C VAL A 130 6.23 -2.70 14.38
N LYS A 131 6.95 -3.60 15.05
CA LYS A 131 6.42 -4.84 15.62
C LYS A 131 5.30 -4.57 16.62
N LYS A 132 5.52 -3.67 17.59
CA LYS A 132 4.52 -3.30 18.59
C LYS A 132 3.25 -2.75 17.95
N THR A 133 3.38 -1.94 16.89
CA THR A 133 2.21 -1.39 16.19
C THR A 133 1.47 -2.47 15.43
N GLN A 134 2.18 -3.34 14.71
CA GLN A 134 1.61 -4.47 13.96
C GLN A 134 0.84 -5.44 14.87
N GLU A 135 1.38 -5.75 16.04
CA GLU A 135 0.75 -6.68 17.00
C GLU A 135 -0.50 -6.08 17.67
N ARG A 136 -0.49 -4.76 17.90
CA ARG A 136 -1.59 -4.04 18.51
C ARG A 136 -2.80 -3.89 17.58
N LEU A 137 -2.54 -3.62 16.30
CA LEU A 137 -3.58 -3.34 15.32
C LEU A 137 -4.13 -4.64 14.73
N LYS A 138 -5.45 -4.72 14.64
CA LYS A 138 -6.18 -5.75 13.90
C LYS A 138 -7.29 -5.07 13.13
N PHE A 139 -7.59 -5.62 11.97
CA PHE A 139 -8.58 -5.07 11.06
C PHE A 139 -9.53 -6.15 10.60
N ASP A 140 -10.80 -5.78 10.48
CA ASP A 140 -11.88 -6.63 9.97
C ASP A 140 -12.57 -5.93 8.80
N ILE A 141 -13.12 -6.74 7.88
CA ILE A 141 -13.79 -6.22 6.69
C ILE A 141 -15.28 -6.06 6.99
N ASP A 142 -15.83 -4.87 6.70
CA ASP A 142 -17.27 -4.66 6.62
C ASP A 142 -17.76 -5.11 5.23
N TRP A 143 -18.13 -6.38 5.13
CA TRP A 143 -18.59 -6.99 3.88
C TRP A 143 -19.89 -6.37 3.36
N ILE A 144 -20.77 -5.90 4.23
CA ILE A 144 -22.03 -5.25 3.85
C ILE A 144 -21.70 -3.91 3.19
N CYS A 145 -20.85 -3.13 3.82
CA CYS A 145 -20.32 -1.88 3.27
C CYS A 145 -19.62 -2.12 1.92
N TYR A 146 -18.75 -3.12 1.85
CA TYR A 146 -17.99 -3.43 0.63
C TYR A 146 -18.92 -3.78 -0.54
N LYS A 147 -19.85 -4.73 -0.38
CA LYS A 147 -20.81 -5.12 -1.42
C LYS A 147 -21.57 -3.91 -1.94
N LYS A 148 -22.18 -3.14 -1.05
CA LYS A 148 -22.97 -1.95 -1.42
C LYS A 148 -22.16 -0.89 -2.17
N ARG A 149 -20.88 -0.71 -1.82
CA ARG A 149 -20.01 0.33 -2.42
C ARG A 149 -19.41 -0.13 -3.73
N ILE A 150 -18.99 -1.40 -3.85
CA ILE A 150 -18.39 -1.93 -5.07
C ILE A 150 -19.40 -2.03 -6.22
N GLU A 151 -20.68 -2.30 -5.91
CA GLU A 151 -21.80 -2.25 -6.87
C GLU A 151 -21.93 -0.86 -7.50
N LYS A 152 -21.79 0.20 -6.70
CA LYS A 152 -21.84 1.58 -7.20
C LYS A 152 -20.69 1.92 -8.14
N GLU A 153 -19.56 1.26 -8.00
CA GLU A 153 -18.41 1.41 -8.89
C GLU A 153 -18.56 0.57 -10.18
N GLY A 154 -19.60 -0.25 -10.30
CA GLY A 154 -19.79 -1.15 -11.44
C GLY A 154 -18.78 -2.28 -11.50
N LEU A 155 -18.22 -2.68 -10.35
CA LEU A 155 -17.12 -3.64 -10.22
C LEU A 155 -17.54 -4.91 -9.47
N GLU A 156 -18.80 -5.31 -9.57
CA GLU A 156 -19.40 -6.46 -8.87
C GLU A 156 -18.70 -7.80 -9.18
N LYS A 157 -18.04 -7.87 -10.34
CA LYS A 157 -17.33 -9.08 -10.83
C LYS A 157 -15.84 -9.10 -10.45
N LEU A 158 -15.40 -8.24 -9.52
CA LEU A 158 -14.07 -8.38 -8.96
C LEU A 158 -13.97 -9.67 -8.14
N PRO A 159 -12.96 -10.51 -8.41
CA PRO A 159 -12.74 -11.73 -7.66
C PRO A 159 -12.41 -11.47 -6.21
#